data_4b95840f98bf885945dc9029dbf8c1c0
#
_entry.id   4b95840f98bf885945dc9029dbf8c1c0
#
_cell.length_a   1.000
_cell.length_b   1.000
_cell.length_c   1.000
_cell.angle_alpha   90.00
_cell.angle_beta   90.00
_cell.angle_gamma   90.00
#
_symmetry.space_group_name_H-M   'P 1'
#
loop_
_entity.id
_entity.type
_entity.pdbx_description
1 polymer ?
#
loop_
_entity_poly.entity_id
_entity_poly.type
_entity_poly.pdbx_seq_one_letter_code
_entity_poly.pdbx_strand_id
1 'polypeptide(L)'
;MNRLNRLLFVPLVCFLNSVMAQTLAPEGTWIAPSDENIQYIGRISFQNPDAPAFTYPGVQINARFEGTSLRMKAKPMSGYFMVQIDGCTPYKVSFNAPKDSIVTLATALRNESHEVRIMYAIEGYKRLPEFRGFGLDEGCKLLPPPVMPTRKIEFIGDSMTCGYGVEATDEKEKFADETENHYYTYAALTARALKAQHVVVARSGIGIYRNYNGPKTGNADCMPRMYDQTLFGVEIEKWDFTRYTPDVVCVNLGTNDVSTDPYDKTMLENAYRDFYYTLRAKYPNAKIVFLSGCAMVGQKLEHLQYAMDGVVRQARLKGDTNVYRFDLSHQTGDLGYGAAWHPSKWQHEKMAGELTAYLRGLMKWF
;
A
#
# COMPACT_ATOMS: atom_id res chain seq x y z
N MET A 1 42.29 -7.87 -39.09
CA MET A 1 42.64 -7.04 -37.90
C MET A 1 41.39 -6.30 -37.48
N ASN A 2 40.57 -6.94 -36.65
CA ASN A 2 39.36 -6.33 -36.08
C ASN A 2 39.58 -6.12 -34.58
N ARG A 3 39.64 -4.86 -34.18
CA ARG A 3 39.68 -4.48 -32.77
C ARG A 3 38.26 -4.50 -32.22
N LEU A 4 37.93 -5.46 -31.36
CA LEU A 4 36.72 -5.46 -30.50
C LEU A 4 36.94 -4.44 -29.37
N ASN A 5 36.17 -3.36 -29.37
CA ASN A 5 35.99 -2.49 -28.21
C ASN A 5 35.18 -3.23 -27.16
N ARG A 6 35.80 -3.66 -26.08
CA ARG A 6 35.14 -4.13 -24.87
C ARG A 6 34.68 -2.92 -24.06
N LEU A 7 33.37 -2.64 -24.03
CA LEU A 7 32.74 -1.78 -23.04
C LEU A 7 32.85 -2.47 -21.69
N LEU A 8 33.62 -1.92 -20.79
CA LEU A 8 33.68 -2.29 -19.39
C LEU A 8 32.43 -1.74 -18.72
N PHE A 9 31.47 -2.62 -18.43
CA PHE A 9 30.38 -2.35 -17.47
C PHE A 9 31.01 -2.38 -16.07
N VAL A 10 31.12 -1.24 -15.41
CA VAL A 10 31.47 -1.14 -14.00
C VAL A 10 30.14 -1.25 -13.24
N PRO A 11 29.87 -2.32 -12.47
CA PRO A 11 28.68 -2.37 -11.64
C PRO A 11 28.84 -1.36 -10.51
N LEU A 12 27.90 -0.43 -10.41
CA LEU A 12 27.77 0.49 -9.29
C LEU A 12 27.40 -0.33 -8.05
N VAL A 13 28.36 -0.67 -7.24
CA VAL A 13 28.16 -1.38 -5.97
C VAL A 13 27.62 -0.38 -4.96
N CYS A 14 26.31 -0.39 -4.73
CA CYS A 14 25.72 0.29 -3.58
C CYS A 14 26.12 -0.46 -2.30
N PHE A 15 27.00 0.11 -1.50
CA PHE A 15 27.30 -0.40 -0.16
C PHE A 15 26.08 -0.25 0.74
N LEU A 16 25.51 -1.37 1.18
CA LEU A 16 24.54 -1.44 2.26
C LEU A 16 25.26 -1.13 3.59
N ASN A 17 25.23 0.12 4.01
CA ASN A 17 25.56 0.45 5.38
C ASN A 17 24.27 0.42 6.21
N SER A 18 24.23 -0.43 7.23
CA SER A 18 23.23 -0.37 8.30
C SER A 18 23.37 0.97 9.02
N VAL A 19 22.45 1.88 8.76
CA VAL A 19 22.47 3.24 9.34
C VAL A 19 21.90 3.18 10.74
N MET A 20 22.77 3.29 11.74
CA MET A 20 22.38 3.56 13.13
C MET A 20 21.87 5.00 13.25
N ALA A 21 20.76 5.21 13.95
CA ALA A 21 20.23 6.51 14.25
C ALA A 21 21.21 7.30 15.13
N GLN A 22 21.74 8.41 14.60
CA GLN A 22 22.57 9.34 15.36
C GLN A 22 21.74 10.56 15.75
N THR A 23 21.67 10.86 17.04
CA THR A 23 21.12 12.10 17.62
C THR A 23 22.13 13.24 17.49
N LEU A 24 22.45 13.68 16.29
CA LEU A 24 23.19 14.92 16.06
C LEU A 24 22.20 16.04 15.75
N ALA A 25 22.44 17.22 16.32
CA ALA A 25 21.73 18.43 15.92
C ALA A 25 21.88 18.61 14.40
N PRO A 26 20.82 18.91 13.67
CA PRO A 26 20.85 18.90 12.23
C PRO A 26 21.61 20.14 11.71
N GLU A 27 22.84 19.94 11.28
CA GLU A 27 23.47 20.85 10.32
C GLU A 27 22.74 20.70 8.99
N GLY A 28 22.34 21.82 8.36
CA GLY A 28 21.68 21.84 7.07
C GLY A 28 20.30 22.49 7.06
N THR A 29 19.66 22.50 5.91
CA THR A 29 18.34 23.11 5.67
C THR A 29 17.22 22.12 5.98
N TRP A 30 16.28 22.53 6.88
CA TRP A 30 15.06 21.75 7.14
C TRP A 30 13.90 22.26 6.30
N ILE A 31 13.25 21.32 5.60
CA ILE A 31 12.08 21.55 4.76
C ILE A 31 10.85 21.07 5.51
N ALA A 32 9.88 21.97 5.67
CA ALA A 32 8.61 21.66 6.35
C ALA A 32 7.76 20.68 5.51
N PRO A 33 6.91 19.85 6.14
CA PRO A 33 5.97 18.99 5.45
C PRO A 33 5.01 19.73 4.51
N SER A 34 4.74 21.00 4.80
CA SER A 34 3.85 21.86 4.01
C SER A 34 4.50 22.47 2.76
N ASP A 35 5.76 22.14 2.44
CA ASP A 35 6.43 22.62 1.23
C ASP A 35 5.69 22.08 -0.02
N GLU A 36 5.38 22.98 -0.97
CA GLU A 36 4.62 22.69 -2.18
C GLU A 36 5.30 21.68 -3.12
N ASN A 37 6.61 21.48 -2.97
CA ASN A 37 7.38 20.53 -3.75
C ASN A 37 7.37 19.10 -3.17
N ILE A 38 6.64 18.86 -2.08
CA ILE A 38 6.40 17.53 -1.54
C ILE A 38 5.08 16.98 -2.09
N GLN A 39 5.14 15.84 -2.75
CA GLN A 39 3.96 15.15 -3.25
C GLN A 39 3.51 14.06 -2.29
N TYR A 40 2.22 14.05 -1.98
CA TYR A 40 1.58 13.07 -1.13
C TYR A 40 0.57 12.22 -1.91
N ILE A 41 0.63 10.89 -1.74
CA ILE A 41 -0.35 9.95 -2.29
C ILE A 41 -0.84 9.05 -1.16
N GLY A 42 -2.15 8.91 -0.99
CA GLY A 42 -2.76 8.12 0.08
C GLY A 42 -3.72 8.93 0.93
N ARG A 43 -4.32 8.27 1.91
CA ARG A 43 -5.17 8.95 2.88
C ARG A 43 -4.31 9.54 3.99
N ILE A 44 -4.23 10.85 4.01
CA ILE A 44 -3.37 11.63 4.91
C ILE A 44 -4.19 12.74 5.51
N SER A 45 -4.10 12.88 6.82
CA SER A 45 -4.64 14.01 7.58
C SER A 45 -3.64 15.16 7.57
N PHE A 46 -4.11 16.32 7.13
CA PHE A 46 -3.38 17.59 7.19
C PHE A 46 -3.97 18.54 8.24
N GLN A 47 -4.69 18.02 9.24
CA GLN A 47 -5.17 18.84 10.36
C GLN A 47 -4.01 19.56 11.07
N ASN A 48 -2.84 18.92 11.15
CA ASN A 48 -1.60 19.56 11.48
C ASN A 48 -0.69 19.60 10.24
N PRO A 49 -0.53 20.74 9.56
CA PRO A 49 0.30 20.84 8.35
C PRO A 49 1.79 20.61 8.60
N ASP A 50 2.27 20.79 9.85
CA ASP A 50 3.65 20.55 10.23
C ASP A 50 3.93 19.08 10.62
N ALA A 51 2.88 18.26 10.71
CA ALA A 51 2.96 16.85 11.04
C ALA A 51 1.81 16.06 10.40
N PRO A 52 1.71 16.00 9.05
CA PRO A 52 0.69 15.21 8.38
C PRO A 52 0.78 13.76 8.84
N ALA A 53 -0.40 13.22 9.24
CA ALA A 53 -0.53 11.90 9.83
C ALA A 53 -1.24 10.93 8.88
N PHE A 54 -0.95 9.64 9.01
CA PHE A 54 -1.52 8.58 8.20
C PHE A 54 -1.54 7.25 8.95
N THR A 55 -2.39 6.31 8.53
CA THR A 55 -2.52 5.01 9.20
C THR A 55 -2.57 3.85 8.23
N TYR A 56 -2.87 4.10 6.96
CA TYR A 56 -2.91 3.05 5.95
C TYR A 56 -1.52 2.77 5.38
N PRO A 57 -1.18 1.50 5.09
CA PRO A 57 0.05 1.19 4.36
C PRO A 57 0.00 1.76 2.94
N GLY A 58 1.14 1.88 2.28
CA GLY A 58 1.20 2.36 0.91
C GLY A 58 1.06 3.88 0.73
N VAL A 59 0.95 4.66 1.82
CA VAL A 59 1.05 6.12 1.75
C VAL A 59 2.43 6.50 1.22
N GLN A 60 2.47 7.42 0.25
CA GLN A 60 3.72 7.84 -0.40
C GLN A 60 4.01 9.31 -0.15
N ILE A 61 5.30 9.61 0.01
CA ILE A 61 5.86 10.94 0.18
C ILE A 61 7.02 11.05 -0.83
N ASN A 62 6.84 11.85 -1.87
CA ASN A 62 7.79 11.96 -2.96
C ASN A 62 8.29 13.39 -3.08
N ALA A 63 9.56 13.55 -3.44
CA ALA A 63 10.17 14.85 -3.67
C ALA A 63 11.33 14.76 -4.66
N ARG A 64 11.74 15.91 -5.21
CA ARG A 64 13.04 16.10 -5.85
C ARG A 64 13.84 17.09 -5.03
N PHE A 65 15.12 16.84 -4.89
CA PHE A 65 16.02 17.67 -4.05
C PHE A 65 17.38 17.85 -4.70
N GLU A 66 18.10 18.89 -4.29
CA GLU A 66 19.50 19.12 -4.61
C GLU A 66 20.37 18.70 -3.42
N GLY A 67 21.62 18.33 -3.69
CA GLY A 67 22.63 18.09 -2.67
C GLY A 67 23.19 16.68 -2.66
N THR A 68 23.95 16.37 -1.62
CA THR A 68 24.69 15.10 -1.49
C THR A 68 24.11 14.19 -0.42
N SER A 69 23.15 14.69 0.37
CA SER A 69 22.51 13.94 1.45
C SER A 69 21.03 14.25 1.58
N LEU A 70 20.30 13.28 2.15
CA LEU A 70 18.89 13.44 2.49
C LEU A 70 18.61 12.80 3.85
N ARG A 71 17.91 13.53 4.70
CA ARG A 71 17.39 13.05 5.99
C ARG A 71 15.88 13.18 6.02
N MET A 72 15.22 12.30 6.74
CA MET A 72 13.77 12.35 6.99
C MET A 72 13.54 12.53 8.49
N LYS A 73 12.62 13.41 8.84
CA LYS A 73 12.08 13.55 10.19
C LYS A 73 10.68 12.96 10.23
N ALA A 74 10.42 12.13 11.22
CA ALA A 74 9.12 11.53 11.48
C ALA A 74 8.85 11.47 12.99
N LYS A 75 7.62 11.19 13.39
CA LYS A 75 7.30 10.88 14.78
C LYS A 75 8.06 9.61 15.20
N PRO A 76 8.71 9.59 16.38
CA PRO A 76 9.25 8.36 16.93
C PRO A 76 8.19 7.26 17.01
N MET A 77 8.59 6.01 16.86
CA MET A 77 7.71 4.84 16.84
C MET A 77 6.73 4.79 15.64
N SER A 78 7.00 5.53 14.56
CA SER A 78 6.17 5.49 13.34
C SER A 78 6.24 4.16 12.58
N GLY A 79 7.23 3.30 12.82
CA GLY A 79 7.37 2.04 12.11
C GLY A 79 8.36 2.09 10.96
N TYR A 80 7.99 1.50 9.82
CA TYR A 80 8.89 1.26 8.69
C TYR A 80 8.46 1.98 7.42
N PHE A 81 9.45 2.42 6.66
CA PHE A 81 9.27 3.04 5.35
C PHE A 81 10.20 2.38 4.34
N MET A 82 9.71 2.18 3.12
CA MET A 82 10.53 1.86 1.96
C MET A 82 10.98 3.14 1.29
N VAL A 83 12.26 3.25 0.98
CA VAL A 83 12.89 4.42 0.36
C VAL A 83 13.54 4.01 -0.95
N GLN A 84 13.30 4.77 -2.00
CA GLN A 84 13.97 4.61 -3.28
C GLN A 84 14.50 5.97 -3.73
N ILE A 85 15.78 6.04 -4.06
CA ILE A 85 16.43 7.23 -4.59
C ILE A 85 16.86 6.95 -6.02
N ASP A 86 16.52 7.85 -6.96
CA ASP A 86 16.88 7.81 -8.39
C ASP A 86 16.55 6.49 -9.09
N GLY A 87 15.47 5.83 -8.64
CA GLY A 87 15.07 4.54 -9.20
C GLY A 87 16.01 3.37 -8.86
N CYS A 88 16.99 3.56 -7.96
CA CYS A 88 17.85 2.49 -7.46
C CYS A 88 17.07 1.46 -6.65
N THR A 89 17.73 0.38 -6.21
CA THR A 89 17.12 -0.66 -5.37
C THR A 89 16.54 -0.05 -4.10
N PRO A 90 15.24 -0.25 -3.83
CA PRO A 90 14.62 0.27 -2.63
C PRO A 90 15.14 -0.43 -1.38
N TYR A 91 15.17 0.30 -0.28
CA TYR A 91 15.59 -0.21 1.02
C TYR A 91 14.63 0.23 2.12
N LYS A 92 14.59 -0.52 3.22
CA LYS A 92 13.73 -0.26 4.37
C LYS A 92 14.46 0.59 5.40
N VAL A 93 13.79 1.61 5.94
CA VAL A 93 14.24 2.40 7.08
C VAL A 93 13.25 2.29 8.24
N SER A 94 13.74 2.47 9.46
CA SER A 94 12.98 2.28 10.70
C SER A 94 12.96 3.56 11.54
N PHE A 95 11.79 3.85 12.12
CA PHE A 95 11.56 4.84 13.17
C PHE A 95 11.00 4.17 14.42
N ASN A 96 11.55 3.03 14.83
CA ASN A 96 10.99 2.18 15.88
C ASN A 96 11.57 2.43 17.28
N ALA A 97 12.68 3.17 17.41
CA ALA A 97 13.16 3.53 18.73
C ALA A 97 12.45 4.81 19.23
N PRO A 98 12.19 4.93 20.56
CA PRO A 98 11.52 6.11 21.12
C PRO A 98 12.23 7.45 20.88
N LYS A 99 13.53 7.41 20.53
CA LYS A 99 14.35 8.59 20.23
C LYS A 99 14.54 8.81 18.72
N ASP A 100 14.11 7.86 17.88
CA ASP A 100 14.28 7.93 16.41
C ASP A 100 13.33 8.94 15.82
N SER A 101 13.71 10.19 15.80
CA SER A 101 12.95 11.26 15.14
C SER A 101 13.54 11.68 13.80
N ILE A 102 14.81 11.38 13.55
CA ILE A 102 15.53 11.73 12.34
C ILE A 102 16.33 10.51 11.86
N VAL A 103 16.15 10.13 10.60
CA VAL A 103 16.90 9.06 9.94
C VAL A 103 17.56 9.61 8.68
N THR A 104 18.84 9.30 8.49
CA THR A 104 19.55 9.61 7.26
C THR A 104 19.12 8.61 6.19
N LEU A 105 18.54 9.12 5.11
CA LEU A 105 18.10 8.31 3.98
C LEU A 105 19.23 8.09 2.98
N ALA A 106 20.04 9.10 2.72
CA ALA A 106 21.19 8.98 1.81
C ALA A 106 22.33 9.90 2.23
N THR A 107 23.55 9.49 1.86
CA THR A 107 24.79 10.29 1.97
C THR A 107 25.69 10.01 0.79
N ALA A 108 26.64 10.91 0.55
CA ALA A 108 27.63 10.77 -0.51
C ALA A 108 27.02 10.59 -1.92
N LEU A 109 25.85 11.16 -2.14
CA LEU A 109 25.28 11.30 -3.48
C LEU A 109 26.14 12.28 -4.29
N ARG A 110 25.99 12.30 -5.60
CA ARG A 110 26.56 13.36 -6.42
C ARG A 110 25.91 14.69 -6.07
N ASN A 111 26.61 15.79 -6.22
CA ASN A 111 26.01 17.11 -5.99
C ASN A 111 25.20 17.52 -7.23
N GLU A 112 24.01 16.95 -7.34
CA GLU A 112 23.07 17.16 -8.45
C GLU A 112 21.61 17.03 -7.97
N SER A 113 20.67 17.01 -8.89
CA SER A 113 19.25 16.78 -8.59
C SER A 113 18.95 15.30 -8.43
N HIS A 114 18.26 14.93 -7.35
CA HIS A 114 17.84 13.58 -7.03
C HIS A 114 16.33 13.49 -6.87
N GLU A 115 15.75 12.30 -7.12
CA GLU A 115 14.36 11.97 -6.84
C GLU A 115 14.29 10.98 -5.69
N VAL A 116 13.47 11.29 -4.68
CA VAL A 116 13.16 10.35 -3.59
C VAL A 116 11.69 9.95 -3.65
N ARG A 117 11.45 8.65 -3.51
CA ARG A 117 10.13 8.05 -3.32
C ARG A 117 10.14 7.29 -2.00
N ILE A 118 9.25 7.65 -1.12
CA ILE A 118 9.09 7.02 0.19
C ILE A 118 7.69 6.43 0.25
N MET A 119 7.60 5.17 0.72
CA MET A 119 6.32 4.50 0.93
C MET A 119 6.25 3.97 2.36
N TYR A 120 5.18 4.31 3.07
CA TYR A 120 4.90 3.72 4.37
C TYR A 120 4.63 2.22 4.21
N ALA A 121 5.40 1.40 4.91
CA ALA A 121 5.48 -0.02 4.60
C ALA A 121 4.43 -0.87 5.33
N ILE A 122 3.95 -0.44 6.51
CA ILE A 122 3.17 -1.23 7.44
C ILE A 122 1.82 -0.59 7.78
N GLU A 123 1.00 -1.30 8.54
CA GLU A 123 -0.22 -0.74 9.14
C GLU A 123 0.12 0.20 10.29
N GLY A 124 -0.37 1.44 10.22
CA GLY A 124 -0.04 2.52 11.17
C GLY A 124 -1.10 2.81 12.22
N TYR A 125 -2.26 2.13 12.22
CA TYR A 125 -3.40 2.53 13.05
C TYR A 125 -3.16 2.48 14.57
N LYS A 126 -2.22 1.66 15.03
CA LYS A 126 -1.78 1.62 16.43
C LYS A 126 -0.65 2.61 16.74
N ARG A 127 0.02 3.13 15.72
CA ARG A 127 1.23 3.96 15.83
C ARG A 127 0.95 5.43 15.55
N LEU A 128 -0.03 5.73 14.71
CA LEU A 128 -0.35 7.08 14.21
C LEU A 128 0.92 7.79 13.73
N PRO A 129 1.58 7.26 12.68
CA PRO A 129 2.79 7.85 12.12
C PRO A 129 2.55 9.26 11.60
N GLU A 130 3.57 10.11 11.73
CA GLU A 130 3.56 11.48 11.25
C GLU A 130 4.85 11.74 10.47
N PHE A 131 4.73 12.35 9.31
CA PHE A 131 5.88 12.91 8.62
C PHE A 131 6.13 14.34 9.12
N ARG A 132 7.40 14.69 9.36
CA ARG A 132 7.78 15.97 9.96
C ARG A 132 8.83 16.73 9.15
N GLY A 133 9.05 16.33 7.88
CA GLY A 133 9.87 17.05 6.94
C GLY A 133 11.16 16.34 6.52
N PHE A 134 11.89 17.02 5.63
CA PHE A 134 13.17 16.60 5.12
C PHE A 134 14.30 17.48 5.62
N GLY A 135 15.49 16.91 5.80
CA GLY A 135 16.74 17.64 6.03
C GLY A 135 17.65 17.48 4.82
N LEU A 136 18.11 18.59 4.29
CA LEU A 136 19.04 18.69 3.16
C LEU A 136 20.39 19.24 3.59
N ASP A 137 21.39 19.21 2.71
CA ASP A 137 22.63 19.93 2.89
C ASP A 137 22.35 21.45 3.01
N GLU A 138 23.28 22.18 3.65
CA GLU A 138 23.12 23.63 3.85
C GLU A 138 22.97 24.37 2.50
N GLY A 139 21.96 25.23 2.41
CA GLY A 139 21.65 26.00 1.21
C GLY A 139 20.97 25.22 0.08
N CYS A 140 20.79 23.90 0.22
CA CYS A 140 20.03 23.09 -0.72
C CYS A 140 18.52 23.21 -0.52
N LYS A 141 17.73 22.90 -1.55
CA LYS A 141 16.29 23.05 -1.57
C LYS A 141 15.61 21.88 -2.26
N LEU A 142 14.30 21.80 -2.08
CA LEU A 142 13.48 20.95 -2.95
C LEU A 142 13.30 21.62 -4.32
N LEU A 143 13.15 20.79 -5.32
CA LEU A 143 12.85 21.16 -6.71
C LEU A 143 11.40 20.85 -7.04
N PRO A 144 10.82 21.43 -8.11
CA PRO A 144 9.51 21.04 -8.57
C PRO A 144 9.38 19.50 -8.65
N PRO A 145 8.32 18.94 -8.09
CA PRO A 145 8.21 17.49 -7.95
C PRO A 145 8.06 16.79 -9.32
N PRO A 146 8.35 15.49 -9.40
CA PRO A 146 8.16 14.73 -10.63
C PRO A 146 6.69 14.69 -11.05
N VAL A 147 6.43 14.56 -12.34
CA VAL A 147 5.07 14.42 -12.86
C VAL A 147 4.46 13.12 -12.35
N MET A 148 3.31 13.22 -11.67
CA MET A 148 2.60 12.05 -11.20
C MET A 148 1.96 11.27 -12.34
N PRO A 149 1.93 9.92 -12.27
CA PRO A 149 1.15 9.11 -13.20
C PRO A 149 -0.31 9.55 -13.21
N THR A 150 -0.94 9.52 -14.38
CA THR A 150 -2.38 9.88 -14.53
C THR A 150 -3.31 8.73 -14.17
N ARG A 151 -2.84 7.47 -14.32
CA ARG A 151 -3.61 6.26 -13.96
C ARG A 151 -3.74 6.17 -12.45
N LYS A 152 -4.93 5.82 -11.95
CA LYS A 152 -5.24 5.81 -10.51
C LYS A 152 -5.96 4.54 -10.10
N ILE A 153 -5.44 3.84 -9.10
CA ILE A 153 -6.03 2.60 -8.56
C ILE A 153 -6.27 2.79 -7.06
N GLU A 154 -7.44 2.41 -6.56
CA GLU A 154 -7.66 2.22 -5.13
C GLU A 154 -7.72 0.73 -4.82
N PHE A 155 -6.94 0.28 -3.83
CA PHE A 155 -6.98 -1.08 -3.30
C PHE A 155 -7.60 -1.07 -1.92
N ILE A 156 -8.68 -1.84 -1.78
CA ILE A 156 -9.39 -2.04 -0.52
C ILE A 156 -9.20 -3.50 -0.11
N GLY A 157 -8.72 -3.75 1.11
CA GLY A 157 -8.44 -5.13 1.47
C GLY A 157 -8.11 -5.39 2.93
N ASP A 158 -7.57 -6.59 3.14
CA ASP A 158 -7.18 -7.12 4.44
C ASP A 158 -5.65 -7.29 4.55
N SER A 159 -5.20 -8.25 5.35
CA SER A 159 -3.79 -8.56 5.59
C SER A 159 -2.99 -8.85 4.31
N MET A 160 -3.61 -9.44 3.28
CA MET A 160 -2.95 -9.69 2.00
C MET A 160 -2.63 -8.37 1.28
N THR A 161 -3.48 -7.37 1.44
CA THR A 161 -3.26 -6.03 0.87
C THR A 161 -2.29 -5.21 1.72
N CYS A 162 -2.28 -5.40 3.04
CA CYS A 162 -1.31 -4.76 3.93
C CYS A 162 0.12 -5.28 3.70
N GLY A 163 0.29 -6.56 3.38
CA GLY A 163 1.59 -7.22 3.26
C GLY A 163 2.04 -7.90 4.54
N TYR A 164 1.06 -8.42 5.30
CA TYR A 164 1.29 -9.15 6.55
C TYR A 164 2.33 -10.25 6.37
N GLY A 165 3.46 -10.13 7.08
CA GLY A 165 4.51 -11.13 7.09
C GLY A 165 5.14 -11.48 5.74
N VAL A 166 5.02 -10.63 4.72
CA VAL A 166 5.50 -10.90 3.35
C VAL A 166 7.02 -11.09 3.28
N GLU A 167 7.77 -10.55 4.23
CA GLU A 167 9.22 -10.71 4.33
C GLU A 167 9.65 -11.80 5.34
N ALA A 168 8.69 -12.48 5.96
CA ALA A 168 8.98 -13.66 6.78
C ALA A 168 9.51 -14.81 5.93
N THR A 169 10.33 -15.66 6.54
CA THR A 169 10.98 -16.79 5.87
C THR A 169 10.39 -18.14 6.27
N ASP A 170 9.52 -18.16 7.28
CA ASP A 170 8.84 -19.35 7.81
C ASP A 170 7.36 -19.04 8.05
N GLU A 171 6.49 -19.92 7.56
CA GLU A 171 5.03 -19.79 7.73
C GLU A 171 4.56 -19.88 9.19
N LYS A 172 5.39 -20.37 10.09
CA LYS A 172 5.10 -20.47 11.54
C LYS A 172 5.50 -19.23 12.32
N GLU A 173 6.22 -18.29 11.67
CA GLU A 173 6.49 -17.01 12.28
C GLU A 173 5.18 -16.30 12.64
N LYS A 174 5.19 -15.63 13.79
CA LYS A 174 4.08 -14.75 14.17
C LYS A 174 4.23 -13.42 13.46
N PHE A 175 3.14 -12.65 13.43
CA PHE A 175 3.19 -11.28 12.95
C PHE A 175 4.26 -10.46 13.66
N ALA A 176 5.03 -9.75 12.85
CA ALA A 176 5.95 -8.72 13.29
C ALA A 176 5.94 -7.56 12.28
N ASP A 177 5.96 -6.34 12.78
CA ASP A 177 5.99 -5.15 11.91
C ASP A 177 7.24 -5.15 11.00
N GLU A 178 8.32 -5.79 11.46
CA GLU A 178 9.57 -5.97 10.70
C GLU A 178 9.38 -6.75 9.41
N THR A 179 8.46 -7.70 9.41
CA THR A 179 8.20 -8.59 8.26
C THR A 179 6.97 -8.19 7.45
N GLU A 180 6.19 -7.22 7.93
CA GLU A 180 5.14 -6.60 7.13
C GLU A 180 5.74 -5.63 6.12
N ASN A 181 5.26 -5.69 4.85
CA ASN A 181 5.73 -4.73 3.85
C ASN A 181 4.80 -4.61 2.64
N HIS A 182 4.00 -3.55 2.64
CA HIS A 182 3.09 -3.26 1.53
C HIS A 182 3.82 -3.11 0.18
N TYR A 183 5.06 -2.66 0.17
CA TYR A 183 5.83 -2.46 -1.04
C TYR A 183 5.93 -3.72 -1.92
N TYR A 184 5.92 -4.91 -1.30
CA TYR A 184 6.02 -6.20 -1.96
C TYR A 184 4.67 -6.89 -2.19
N THR A 185 3.54 -6.23 -1.90
CA THR A 185 2.22 -6.80 -2.13
C THR A 185 1.84 -6.78 -3.61
N TYR A 186 0.88 -7.65 -3.96
CA TYR A 186 0.27 -7.67 -5.28
C TYR A 186 -0.25 -6.28 -5.68
N ALA A 187 -0.79 -5.51 -4.74
CA ALA A 187 -1.36 -4.18 -4.98
C ALA A 187 -0.28 -3.18 -5.42
N ALA A 188 0.78 -3.03 -4.62
CA ALA A 188 1.86 -2.11 -4.91
C ALA A 188 2.66 -2.52 -6.16
N LEU A 189 2.87 -3.84 -6.37
CA LEU A 189 3.54 -4.38 -7.56
C LEU A 189 2.72 -4.11 -8.83
N THR A 190 1.40 -4.35 -8.80
CA THR A 190 0.49 -4.06 -9.93
C THR A 190 0.48 -2.57 -10.27
N ALA A 191 0.39 -1.69 -9.26
CA ALA A 191 0.40 -0.25 -9.49
C ALA A 191 1.70 0.19 -10.17
N ARG A 192 2.86 -0.28 -9.71
CA ARG A 192 4.16 0.01 -10.33
C ARG A 192 4.25 -0.50 -11.76
N ALA A 193 3.82 -1.75 -12.01
CA ALA A 193 3.84 -2.36 -13.34
C ALA A 193 2.93 -1.64 -14.36
N LEU A 194 1.83 -1.05 -13.88
CA LEU A 194 0.91 -0.26 -14.69
C LEU A 194 1.27 1.24 -14.73
N LYS A 195 2.34 1.66 -14.07
CA LYS A 195 2.73 3.07 -13.92
C LYS A 195 1.54 3.90 -13.40
N ALA A 196 0.88 3.44 -12.35
CA ALA A 196 -0.29 4.06 -11.75
C ALA A 196 0.02 4.58 -10.34
N GLN A 197 -0.63 5.67 -9.95
CA GLN A 197 -0.78 6.00 -8.55
C GLN A 197 -1.66 4.94 -7.88
N HIS A 198 -1.42 4.65 -6.59
CA HIS A 198 -2.37 3.83 -5.84
C HIS A 198 -2.60 4.37 -4.44
N VAL A 199 -3.84 4.24 -3.99
CA VAL A 199 -4.28 4.49 -2.63
C VAL A 199 -4.74 3.17 -2.03
N VAL A 200 -4.44 2.96 -0.76
CA VAL A 200 -4.76 1.73 -0.04
C VAL A 200 -5.69 2.04 1.13
N VAL A 201 -6.72 1.23 1.29
CA VAL A 201 -7.60 1.21 2.45
C VAL A 201 -7.67 -0.24 2.93
N ALA A 202 -6.78 -0.60 3.85
CA ALA A 202 -6.63 -1.98 4.28
C ALA A 202 -6.28 -2.07 5.76
N ARG A 203 -6.70 -3.19 6.39
CA ARG A 203 -6.33 -3.59 7.75
C ARG A 203 -6.29 -5.11 7.86
N SER A 204 -5.27 -5.63 8.51
CA SER A 204 -5.19 -7.08 8.82
C SER A 204 -6.35 -7.54 9.67
N GLY A 205 -6.92 -8.68 9.32
CA GLY A 205 -8.05 -9.28 10.03
C GLY A 205 -9.41 -8.67 9.75
N ILE A 206 -9.52 -7.59 8.96
CA ILE A 206 -10.80 -6.95 8.64
C ILE A 206 -11.60 -7.78 7.62
N GLY A 207 -12.91 -7.82 7.80
CA GLY A 207 -13.84 -8.42 6.85
C GLY A 207 -14.79 -7.39 6.23
N ILE A 208 -15.68 -7.89 5.39
CA ILE A 208 -16.72 -7.06 4.78
C ILE A 208 -17.97 -6.98 5.67
N TYR A 209 -18.30 -8.04 6.44
CA TYR A 209 -19.34 -8.01 7.48
C TYR A 209 -18.82 -8.56 8.82
N ARG A 210 -17.76 -9.38 8.79
CA ARG A 210 -17.23 -10.07 9.95
C ARG A 210 -15.70 -10.09 9.89
N ASN A 211 -15.04 -9.60 10.95
CA ASN A 211 -13.60 -9.70 11.10
C ASN A 211 -13.17 -11.14 11.42
N TYR A 212 -11.88 -11.43 11.28
CA TYR A 212 -11.31 -12.73 11.63
C TYR A 212 -11.71 -13.15 13.06
N ASN A 213 -12.22 -14.38 13.20
CA ASN A 213 -12.76 -14.90 14.48
C ASN A 213 -13.93 -14.10 15.09
N GLY A 214 -14.55 -13.20 14.34
CA GLY A 214 -15.69 -12.44 14.79
C GLY A 214 -16.97 -13.30 14.95
N PRO A 215 -18.01 -12.77 15.59
CA PRO A 215 -19.26 -13.47 15.76
C PRO A 215 -19.98 -13.69 14.42
N LYS A 216 -20.80 -14.74 14.32
CA LYS A 216 -21.60 -15.03 13.13
C LYS A 216 -22.48 -13.84 12.70
N THR A 217 -22.92 -13.03 13.66
CA THR A 217 -23.73 -11.84 13.46
C THR A 217 -22.99 -10.62 12.91
N GLY A 218 -21.68 -10.76 12.67
CA GLY A 218 -20.82 -9.68 12.15
C GLY A 218 -20.22 -8.78 13.22
N ASN A 219 -19.37 -7.87 12.78
CA ASN A 219 -18.68 -6.88 13.61
C ASN A 219 -19.06 -5.46 13.18
N ALA A 220 -19.12 -4.55 14.14
CA ALA A 220 -19.41 -3.14 13.85
C ALA A 220 -18.27 -2.40 13.16
N ASP A 221 -17.02 -2.89 13.31
CA ASP A 221 -15.79 -2.28 12.79
C ASP A 221 -15.26 -2.97 11.53
N CYS A 222 -16.14 -3.50 10.68
CA CYS A 222 -15.80 -4.04 9.37
C CYS A 222 -15.50 -2.94 8.35
N MET A 223 -14.87 -3.33 7.23
CA MET A 223 -14.40 -2.39 6.21
C MET A 223 -15.45 -1.38 5.74
N PRO A 224 -16.72 -1.74 5.44
CA PRO A 224 -17.71 -0.75 4.99
C PRO A 224 -17.93 0.40 5.99
N ARG A 225 -17.84 0.12 7.29
CA ARG A 225 -17.97 1.12 8.35
C ARG A 225 -16.74 2.00 8.49
N MET A 226 -15.56 1.44 8.20
CA MET A 226 -14.27 2.12 8.35
C MET A 226 -13.84 2.86 7.09
N TYR A 227 -14.52 2.61 5.97
CA TYR A 227 -14.09 3.04 4.63
C TYR A 227 -14.04 4.56 4.44
N ASP A 228 -14.85 5.31 5.14
CA ASP A 228 -14.90 6.78 5.03
C ASP A 228 -13.93 7.51 5.98
N GLN A 229 -13.05 6.80 6.68
CA GLN A 229 -12.09 7.41 7.60
C GLN A 229 -10.81 7.84 6.86
N THR A 230 -10.31 9.03 7.17
CA THR A 230 -8.98 9.49 6.73
C THR A 230 -7.88 8.72 7.43
N LEU A 231 -8.03 8.53 8.74
CA LEU A 231 -7.13 7.74 9.60
C LEU A 231 -7.91 6.55 10.14
N PHE A 232 -7.47 5.33 9.87
CA PHE A 232 -8.14 4.13 10.34
C PHE A 232 -8.25 4.10 11.87
N GLY A 233 -9.47 3.86 12.37
CA GLY A 233 -9.74 3.83 13.81
C GLY A 233 -9.81 5.19 14.49
N VAL A 234 -9.72 6.29 13.73
CA VAL A 234 -9.87 7.67 14.23
C VAL A 234 -11.08 8.30 13.54
N GLU A 235 -12.22 8.36 14.22
CA GLU A 235 -13.50 8.79 13.64
C GLU A 235 -13.61 10.29 13.38
N ILE A 236 -12.67 11.10 13.87
CA ILE A 236 -12.78 12.57 13.89
C ILE A 236 -12.73 13.16 12.48
N GLU A 237 -12.00 12.54 11.56
CA GLU A 237 -11.81 13.06 10.21
C GLU A 237 -12.33 12.08 9.15
N LYS A 238 -13.35 12.52 8.41
CA LYS A 238 -13.85 11.76 7.26
C LYS A 238 -13.00 12.05 6.04
N TRP A 239 -12.77 10.99 5.23
CA TRP A 239 -12.06 11.12 3.98
C TRP A 239 -12.86 11.95 2.97
N ASP A 240 -12.23 12.97 2.43
CA ASP A 240 -12.76 13.71 1.29
C ASP A 240 -12.45 12.95 0.00
N PHE A 241 -13.46 12.27 -0.54
CA PHE A 241 -13.33 11.44 -1.75
C PHE A 241 -13.01 12.24 -3.01
N THR A 242 -13.10 13.57 -2.99
CA THR A 242 -12.69 14.42 -4.11
C THR A 242 -11.18 14.55 -4.24
N ARG A 243 -10.43 14.30 -3.17
CA ARG A 243 -8.96 14.34 -3.17
C ARG A 243 -8.31 13.24 -4.01
N TYR A 244 -9.02 12.13 -4.22
CA TYR A 244 -8.55 11.04 -5.06
C TYR A 244 -9.72 10.32 -5.72
N THR A 245 -9.79 10.42 -7.04
CA THR A 245 -10.80 9.73 -7.86
C THR A 245 -10.11 8.62 -8.65
N PRO A 246 -10.26 7.34 -8.27
CA PRO A 246 -9.63 6.22 -8.97
C PRO A 246 -10.33 5.92 -10.31
N ASP A 247 -9.56 5.43 -11.29
CA ASP A 247 -10.09 4.85 -12.52
C ASP A 247 -10.63 3.44 -12.27
N VAL A 248 -10.00 2.72 -11.33
CA VAL A 248 -10.41 1.38 -10.91
C VAL A 248 -10.25 1.19 -9.40
N VAL A 249 -11.24 0.56 -8.79
CA VAL A 249 -11.25 0.12 -7.38
C VAL A 249 -11.16 -1.40 -7.34
N CYS A 250 -10.13 -1.92 -6.70
CA CYS A 250 -9.92 -3.36 -6.49
C CYS A 250 -10.25 -3.71 -5.03
N VAL A 251 -11.21 -4.61 -4.80
CA VAL A 251 -11.68 -5.02 -3.48
C VAL A 251 -11.27 -6.46 -3.20
N ASN A 252 -10.34 -6.68 -2.28
CA ASN A 252 -9.86 -8.00 -1.84
C ASN A 252 -10.24 -8.20 -0.37
N LEU A 253 -11.48 -8.57 -0.13
CA LEU A 253 -12.07 -8.82 1.19
C LEU A 253 -12.80 -10.16 1.19
N GLY A 254 -13.27 -10.60 2.36
CA GLY A 254 -14.09 -11.79 2.52
C GLY A 254 -13.34 -12.99 3.08
N THR A 255 -12.02 -13.05 2.94
CA THR A 255 -11.20 -14.12 3.51
C THR A 255 -11.44 -14.25 5.01
N ASN A 256 -11.43 -13.14 5.75
CA ASN A 256 -11.68 -13.12 7.19
C ASN A 256 -13.11 -13.50 7.55
N ASP A 257 -14.07 -13.14 6.71
CA ASP A 257 -15.49 -13.43 6.92
C ASP A 257 -15.80 -14.93 6.95
N VAL A 258 -15.12 -15.71 6.10
CA VAL A 258 -15.37 -17.15 5.95
C VAL A 258 -14.28 -18.04 6.53
N SER A 259 -13.16 -17.49 7.00
CA SER A 259 -12.00 -18.28 7.46
C SER A 259 -12.34 -19.23 8.61
N THR A 260 -13.25 -18.83 9.47
CA THR A 260 -13.67 -19.62 10.65
C THR A 260 -15.18 -19.86 10.66
N ASP A 261 -15.60 -21.05 11.07
CA ASP A 261 -17.02 -21.43 11.18
C ASP A 261 -17.58 -21.15 12.59
N PRO A 262 -18.88 -20.88 12.74
CA PRO A 262 -19.86 -20.66 11.69
C PRO A 262 -19.85 -19.21 11.17
N TYR A 263 -20.16 -19.01 9.88
CA TYR A 263 -20.41 -17.70 9.29
C TYR A 263 -21.80 -17.67 8.62
N ASP A 264 -22.28 -16.48 8.23
CA ASP A 264 -23.58 -16.28 7.61
C ASP A 264 -23.44 -15.84 6.15
N LYS A 265 -23.88 -16.71 5.23
CA LYS A 265 -23.78 -16.47 3.77
C LYS A 265 -24.65 -15.30 3.33
N THR A 266 -25.86 -15.16 3.91
CA THR A 266 -26.78 -14.08 3.55
C THR A 266 -26.23 -12.73 3.99
N MET A 267 -25.65 -12.67 5.17
CA MET A 267 -24.97 -11.45 5.63
C MET A 267 -23.77 -11.11 4.75
N LEU A 268 -23.00 -12.11 4.32
CA LEU A 268 -21.87 -11.92 3.39
C LEU A 268 -22.36 -11.32 2.06
N GLU A 269 -23.37 -11.91 1.43
CA GLU A 269 -23.97 -11.44 0.17
C GLU A 269 -24.52 -10.01 0.29
N ASN A 270 -25.24 -9.73 1.37
CA ASN A 270 -25.77 -8.40 1.65
C ASN A 270 -24.65 -7.37 1.83
N ALA A 271 -23.60 -7.71 2.57
CA ALA A 271 -22.49 -6.82 2.82
C ALA A 271 -21.73 -6.46 1.52
N TYR A 272 -21.47 -7.42 0.64
CA TYR A 272 -20.90 -7.17 -0.68
C TYR A 272 -21.77 -6.25 -1.52
N ARG A 273 -23.08 -6.49 -1.56
CA ARG A 273 -24.03 -5.66 -2.29
C ARG A 273 -24.05 -4.23 -1.75
N ASP A 274 -24.15 -4.05 -0.44
CA ASP A 274 -24.27 -2.74 0.19
C ASP A 274 -22.96 -1.95 0.08
N PHE A 275 -21.82 -2.64 0.16
CA PHE A 275 -20.52 -2.01 -0.06
C PHE A 275 -20.32 -1.60 -1.52
N TYR A 276 -20.78 -2.41 -2.48
CA TYR A 276 -20.82 -2.01 -3.89
C TYR A 276 -21.58 -0.69 -4.07
N TYR A 277 -22.76 -0.54 -3.49
CA TYR A 277 -23.51 0.72 -3.60
C TYR A 277 -22.77 1.89 -2.96
N THR A 278 -22.12 1.67 -1.85
CA THR A 278 -21.25 2.68 -1.21
C THR A 278 -20.14 3.12 -2.15
N LEU A 279 -19.40 2.20 -2.76
CA LEU A 279 -18.32 2.49 -3.68
C LEU A 279 -18.81 3.19 -4.94
N ARG A 280 -19.92 2.74 -5.52
CA ARG A 280 -20.50 3.33 -6.73
C ARG A 280 -21.00 4.76 -6.49
N ALA A 281 -21.55 5.04 -5.31
CA ALA A 281 -21.96 6.39 -4.93
C ALA A 281 -20.78 7.34 -4.78
N LYS A 282 -19.62 6.85 -4.32
CA LYS A 282 -18.39 7.65 -4.20
C LYS A 282 -17.67 7.81 -5.54
N TYR A 283 -17.68 6.79 -6.37
CA TYR A 283 -16.94 6.72 -7.63
C TYR A 283 -17.86 6.30 -8.79
N PRO A 284 -18.71 7.22 -9.29
CA PRO A 284 -19.72 6.90 -10.32
C PRO A 284 -19.16 6.28 -11.59
N ASN A 285 -17.93 6.65 -11.98
CA ASN A 285 -17.31 6.25 -13.24
C ASN A 285 -16.23 5.17 -13.11
N ALA A 286 -15.76 4.87 -11.90
CA ALA A 286 -14.70 3.90 -11.70
C ALA A 286 -15.15 2.48 -12.08
N LYS A 287 -14.23 1.67 -12.59
CA LYS A 287 -14.45 0.23 -12.65
C LYS A 287 -14.25 -0.36 -11.26
N ILE A 288 -15.17 -1.22 -10.82
CA ILE A 288 -15.08 -1.93 -9.54
C ILE A 288 -14.77 -3.39 -9.83
N VAL A 289 -13.66 -3.89 -9.28
CA VAL A 289 -13.20 -5.27 -9.46
C VAL A 289 -13.13 -5.95 -8.10
N PHE A 290 -14.00 -6.91 -7.86
CA PHE A 290 -13.91 -7.79 -6.70
C PHE A 290 -12.87 -8.86 -6.97
N LEU A 291 -11.90 -9.01 -6.06
CA LEU A 291 -10.83 -10.00 -6.16
C LEU A 291 -11.15 -11.18 -5.23
N SER A 292 -11.06 -12.40 -5.74
CA SER A 292 -11.17 -13.62 -4.95
C SER A 292 -9.95 -14.51 -5.10
N GLY A 293 -9.89 -15.58 -4.34
CA GLY A 293 -8.81 -16.55 -4.43
C GLY A 293 -7.69 -16.34 -3.42
N CYS A 294 -6.48 -16.67 -3.80
CA CYS A 294 -5.25 -16.72 -3.02
C CYS A 294 -5.35 -17.65 -1.78
N ALA A 295 -5.87 -17.19 -0.66
CA ALA A 295 -5.84 -17.95 0.61
C ALA A 295 -7.05 -18.88 0.83
N MET A 296 -8.07 -18.87 -0.04
CA MET A 296 -9.29 -19.68 0.14
C MET A 296 -9.44 -20.74 -0.95
N VAL A 297 -10.01 -21.89 -0.55
CA VAL A 297 -10.32 -23.03 -1.44
C VAL A 297 -11.66 -23.65 -1.09
N GLY A 298 -12.16 -24.52 -2.00
CA GLY A 298 -13.36 -25.32 -1.82
C GLY A 298 -14.59 -24.46 -1.53
N GLN A 299 -15.48 -24.97 -0.69
CA GLN A 299 -16.79 -24.37 -0.45
C GLN A 299 -16.72 -22.91 0.07
N LYS A 300 -15.71 -22.56 0.84
CA LYS A 300 -15.52 -21.18 1.32
C LYS A 300 -15.22 -20.21 0.18
N LEU A 301 -14.37 -20.60 -0.76
CA LEU A 301 -14.11 -19.82 -1.96
C LEU A 301 -15.36 -19.71 -2.84
N GLU A 302 -16.10 -20.81 -3.02
CA GLU A 302 -17.36 -20.81 -3.80
C GLU A 302 -18.39 -19.84 -3.23
N HIS A 303 -18.53 -19.77 -1.88
CA HIS A 303 -19.44 -18.82 -1.25
C HIS A 303 -19.02 -17.35 -1.45
N LEU A 304 -17.71 -17.06 -1.41
CA LEU A 304 -17.20 -15.72 -1.73
C LEU A 304 -17.49 -15.34 -3.17
N GLN A 305 -17.17 -16.25 -4.10
CA GLN A 305 -17.39 -16.05 -5.52
C GLN A 305 -18.88 -15.87 -5.85
N TYR A 306 -19.75 -16.66 -5.22
CA TYR A 306 -21.20 -16.54 -5.38
C TYR A 306 -21.71 -15.15 -4.93
N ALA A 307 -21.24 -14.64 -3.78
CA ALA A 307 -21.59 -13.32 -3.30
C ALA A 307 -21.15 -12.21 -4.26
N MET A 308 -19.91 -12.27 -4.74
CA MET A 308 -19.37 -11.31 -5.72
C MET A 308 -20.12 -11.37 -7.05
N ASP A 309 -20.40 -12.58 -7.57
CA ASP A 309 -21.16 -12.78 -8.82
C ASP A 309 -22.60 -12.26 -8.68
N GLY A 310 -23.18 -12.40 -7.50
CA GLY A 310 -24.49 -11.82 -7.17
C GLY A 310 -24.49 -10.30 -7.37
N VAL A 311 -23.46 -9.61 -6.89
CA VAL A 311 -23.29 -8.16 -7.09
C VAL A 311 -23.11 -7.82 -8.55
N VAL A 312 -22.19 -8.50 -9.25
CA VAL A 312 -21.91 -8.24 -10.69
C VAL A 312 -23.18 -8.41 -11.52
N ARG A 313 -23.95 -9.48 -11.28
CA ARG A 313 -25.21 -9.75 -11.97
C ARG A 313 -26.25 -8.64 -11.68
N GLN A 314 -26.45 -8.26 -10.42
CA GLN A 314 -27.40 -7.21 -10.05
C GLN A 314 -27.03 -5.87 -10.64
N ALA A 315 -25.74 -5.50 -10.62
CA ALA A 315 -25.23 -4.27 -11.20
C ALA A 315 -25.56 -4.19 -12.70
N ARG A 316 -25.27 -5.26 -13.43
CA ARG A 316 -25.56 -5.35 -14.88
C ARG A 316 -27.04 -5.25 -15.20
N LEU A 317 -27.92 -5.90 -14.39
CA LEU A 317 -29.37 -5.78 -14.56
C LEU A 317 -29.90 -4.35 -14.36
N LYS A 318 -29.15 -3.53 -13.61
CA LYS A 318 -29.44 -2.09 -13.40
C LYS A 318 -28.69 -1.18 -14.38
N GLY A 319 -28.02 -1.74 -15.38
CA GLY A 319 -27.30 -0.99 -16.41
C GLY A 319 -25.85 -0.62 -16.07
N ASP A 320 -25.35 -1.01 -14.88
CA ASP A 320 -23.94 -0.79 -14.55
C ASP A 320 -23.06 -1.93 -15.08
N THR A 321 -22.36 -1.67 -16.16
CA THR A 321 -21.43 -2.61 -16.81
C THR A 321 -19.99 -2.53 -16.30
N ASN A 322 -19.70 -1.61 -15.36
CA ASN A 322 -18.36 -1.35 -14.83
C ASN A 322 -18.09 -2.09 -13.50
N VAL A 323 -18.67 -3.27 -13.33
CA VAL A 323 -18.47 -4.14 -12.15
C VAL A 323 -18.04 -5.53 -12.61
N TYR A 324 -16.98 -6.05 -11.98
CA TYR A 324 -16.30 -7.27 -12.40
C TYR A 324 -15.89 -8.11 -11.21
N ARG A 325 -15.67 -9.41 -11.40
CA ARG A 325 -14.89 -10.29 -10.54
C ARG A 325 -13.64 -10.73 -11.27
N PHE A 326 -12.54 -10.84 -10.56
CA PHE A 326 -11.30 -11.44 -11.00
C PHE A 326 -10.76 -12.39 -9.94
N ASP A 327 -10.38 -13.59 -10.33
CA ASP A 327 -9.88 -14.61 -9.40
C ASP A 327 -8.37 -14.68 -9.46
N LEU A 328 -7.71 -14.40 -8.34
CA LEU A 328 -6.28 -14.58 -8.14
C LEU A 328 -5.97 -16.06 -7.95
N SER A 329 -4.85 -16.54 -8.44
CA SER A 329 -4.43 -17.93 -8.22
C SER A 329 -4.27 -18.25 -6.75
N HIS A 330 -4.77 -19.43 -6.36
CA HIS A 330 -4.60 -19.97 -5.02
C HIS A 330 -3.12 -20.24 -4.72
N GLN A 331 -2.70 -19.95 -3.49
CA GLN A 331 -1.38 -20.33 -2.99
C GLN A 331 -1.34 -21.83 -2.65
N THR A 332 -0.37 -22.54 -3.21
CA THR A 332 -0.19 -23.98 -3.03
C THR A 332 0.98 -24.33 -2.13
N GLY A 333 1.78 -23.35 -1.75
CA GLY A 333 3.04 -23.51 -1.01
C GLY A 333 4.26 -23.65 -1.90
N ASP A 334 4.10 -23.85 -3.23
CA ASP A 334 5.23 -23.97 -4.16
C ASP A 334 6.12 -22.73 -4.22
N LEU A 335 5.54 -21.58 -3.90
CA LEU A 335 6.23 -20.29 -3.82
C LEU A 335 6.57 -19.90 -2.37
N GLY A 336 6.44 -20.85 -1.42
CA GLY A 336 6.56 -20.61 0.00
C GLY A 336 5.40 -19.80 0.58
N TYR A 337 5.48 -19.53 1.88
CA TYR A 337 4.54 -18.70 2.61
C TYR A 337 5.29 -17.59 3.35
N GLY A 338 4.59 -16.50 3.63
CA GLY A 338 4.95 -15.51 4.61
C GLY A 338 4.49 -15.93 6.02
N ALA A 339 4.61 -15.04 7.02
CA ALA A 339 4.22 -15.33 8.38
C ALA A 339 2.75 -15.76 8.49
N ALA A 340 2.47 -16.69 9.41
CA ALA A 340 1.13 -17.21 9.69
C ALA A 340 0.37 -17.64 8.40
N TRP A 341 1.06 -18.32 7.48
CA TRP A 341 0.50 -18.87 6.24
C TRP A 341 -0.05 -17.80 5.26
N HIS A 342 0.37 -16.55 5.39
CA HIS A 342 0.06 -15.50 4.43
C HIS A 342 0.86 -15.70 3.13
N PRO A 343 0.47 -15.04 2.04
CA PRO A 343 1.22 -15.12 0.79
C PRO A 343 2.66 -14.67 0.96
N SER A 344 3.61 -15.44 0.43
CA SER A 344 5.00 -15.05 0.34
C SER A 344 5.20 -13.90 -0.65
N LYS A 345 6.37 -13.28 -0.64
CA LYS A 345 6.77 -12.29 -1.65
C LYS A 345 6.60 -12.82 -3.09
N TRP A 346 6.98 -14.07 -3.35
CA TRP A 346 6.86 -14.71 -4.67
C TRP A 346 5.39 -14.95 -5.07
N GLN A 347 4.54 -15.32 -4.11
CA GLN A 347 3.10 -15.44 -4.35
C GLN A 347 2.49 -14.07 -4.64
N HIS A 348 2.92 -13.02 -3.98
CA HIS A 348 2.49 -11.66 -4.30
C HIS A 348 2.94 -11.21 -5.70
N GLU A 349 4.14 -11.56 -6.14
CA GLU A 349 4.63 -11.28 -7.50
C GLU A 349 3.77 -12.00 -8.55
N LYS A 350 3.41 -13.27 -8.32
CA LYS A 350 2.49 -14.03 -9.18
C LYS A 350 1.13 -13.34 -9.28
N MET A 351 0.49 -13.04 -8.15
CA MET A 351 -0.79 -12.33 -8.12
C MET A 351 -0.72 -10.97 -8.83
N ALA A 352 0.38 -10.25 -8.66
CA ALA A 352 0.59 -8.97 -9.34
C ALA A 352 0.70 -9.13 -10.85
N GLY A 353 1.37 -10.16 -11.34
CA GLY A 353 1.45 -10.49 -12.76
C GLY A 353 0.06 -10.74 -13.36
N GLU A 354 -0.75 -11.56 -12.69
CA GLU A 354 -2.12 -11.89 -13.07
C GLU A 354 -3.02 -10.64 -13.11
N LEU A 355 -3.04 -9.88 -12.04
CA LEU A 355 -3.85 -8.67 -11.92
C LEU A 355 -3.40 -7.57 -12.89
N THR A 356 -2.09 -7.41 -13.11
CA THR A 356 -1.54 -6.47 -14.09
C THR A 356 -2.01 -6.78 -15.50
N ALA A 357 -1.95 -8.05 -15.90
CA ALA A 357 -2.42 -8.48 -17.22
C ALA A 357 -3.93 -8.21 -17.39
N TYR A 358 -4.72 -8.56 -16.38
CA TYR A 358 -6.16 -8.34 -16.38
C TYR A 358 -6.52 -6.84 -16.45
N LEU A 359 -5.95 -6.01 -15.56
CA LEU A 359 -6.25 -4.57 -15.52
C LEU A 359 -5.75 -3.85 -16.80
N ARG A 360 -4.60 -4.26 -17.35
CA ARG A 360 -4.12 -3.70 -18.63
C ARG A 360 -5.13 -3.87 -19.75
N GLY A 361 -5.72 -5.06 -19.88
CA GLY A 361 -6.78 -5.34 -20.84
C GLY A 361 -8.07 -4.59 -20.54
N LEU A 362 -8.54 -4.66 -19.28
CA LEU A 362 -9.79 -4.04 -18.83
C LEU A 362 -9.79 -2.52 -18.99
N MET A 363 -8.68 -1.88 -18.64
CA MET A 363 -8.52 -0.41 -18.65
C MET A 363 -7.94 0.12 -19.97
N LYS A 364 -7.51 -0.77 -20.87
CA LYS A 364 -6.76 -0.41 -22.10
C LYS A 364 -5.49 0.40 -21.80
N TRP A 365 -4.78 0.04 -20.74
CA TRP A 365 -3.54 0.68 -20.30
C TRP A 365 -2.32 -0.02 -20.93
N PHE A 366 -2.16 0.17 -22.21
CA PHE A 366 -1.03 -0.38 -22.97
C PHE A 366 0.22 0.49 -22.87
#